data_d8d01ea21ac492e49fbad41e34210edd
#
_entry.id   d8d01ea21ac492e49fbad41e34210edd
#
_cell.length_a   1.000
_cell.length_b   1.000
_cell.length_c   1.000
_cell.angle_alpha   90.00
_cell.angle_beta   90.00
_cell.angle_gamma   90.00
#
_symmetry.space_group_name_H-M   'P 1'
#
loop_
_entity.id
_entity.type
_entity.pdbx_description
1 polymer ?
#
loop_
_entity_poly.entity_id
_entity_poly.type
_entity_poly.pdbx_seq_one_letter_code
_entity_poly.pdbx_strand_id
1 'polypeptide(L)'
;LGITDYGSIHMSGFGYAAAPYSPTLMIDGTAMTIARYPNSDYLMTGNIIEAGANIRGCAKHSGSANHVEEHKGEGMKFTVNDNRLSNWKEANDIWIYGFFMHDWAEATLQATIDFENKNTISTEYPSVYGLTAERRFYFFNLLEELDQPGEWYLDRDSGILYLYPPKEVKNDSVIDFITFSKPFITMEGSSNIQIKGLHIQKGLDCGITVKDAEEIVIADCEFDNISGTVIDMKNVKKSGVTGCYIHDVGGSGVTMQSGDVPTLTPGESYVTNNEIVRFQQIKKTGAPGININGVGLVVDYNKLSDCANIAIWFGGNDHIIEYNDISDVCKDTADTGAIYAGRHWESRGNKIRYNYIHDFKLIDTTTGMKSQAIYLDDMFSSVEVYSNVFKDIAAVALYG
;
A
#
# COMPACT_ATOMS: atom_id res chain seq x y z
N LEU A 1 4.26 -29.59 10.09
CA LEU A 1 3.52 -28.57 10.84
C LEU A 1 2.01 -28.76 10.78
N GLY A 2 1.49 -29.62 9.90
CA GLY A 2 0.05 -29.88 9.76
C GLY A 2 -0.75 -28.73 9.12
N ILE A 3 -0.09 -27.77 8.50
CA ILE A 3 -0.72 -26.69 7.74
C ILE A 3 -1.13 -27.28 6.39
N THR A 4 -2.40 -27.15 6.02
CA THR A 4 -2.95 -27.65 4.76
C THR A 4 -3.44 -26.55 3.83
N ASP A 5 -3.62 -25.33 4.34
CA ASP A 5 -3.92 -24.13 3.58
C ASP A 5 -2.74 -23.19 3.62
N TYR A 6 -2.04 -23.10 2.50
CA TYR A 6 -0.84 -22.26 2.37
C TYR A 6 -1.15 -20.89 1.78
N GLY A 7 -2.41 -20.58 1.53
CA GLY A 7 -2.81 -19.38 0.80
C GLY A 7 -2.27 -19.34 -0.63
N SER A 8 -2.52 -18.24 -1.30
CA SER A 8 -2.08 -18.02 -2.69
C SER A 8 -1.48 -16.63 -2.86
N ILE A 9 -0.68 -16.47 -3.89
CA ILE A 9 -0.33 -15.15 -4.40
C ILE A 9 -1.46 -14.71 -5.34
N HIS A 10 -1.88 -13.46 -5.24
CA HIS A 10 -2.98 -12.93 -6.02
C HIS A 10 -2.52 -11.72 -6.83
N MET A 11 -3.12 -11.55 -8.00
CA MET A 11 -3.01 -10.30 -8.73
C MET A 11 -3.55 -9.17 -7.88
N SER A 12 -2.82 -8.06 -7.83
CA SER A 12 -3.18 -6.89 -7.03
C SER A 12 -2.53 -5.64 -7.60
N GLY A 13 -2.87 -4.48 -7.05
CA GLY A 13 -2.24 -3.22 -7.40
C GLY A 13 -3.23 -2.08 -7.56
N PHE A 14 -2.75 -0.99 -8.15
CA PHE A 14 -3.57 0.18 -8.39
C PHE A 14 -4.73 -0.17 -9.32
N GLY A 15 -5.93 0.08 -8.81
CA GLY A 15 -7.14 -0.11 -9.58
C GLY A 15 -7.63 -1.57 -9.70
N TYR A 16 -6.99 -2.52 -9.08
CA TYR A 16 -7.47 -3.88 -8.94
C TYR A 16 -8.53 -3.99 -7.84
N ALA A 17 -9.40 -5.00 -7.93
CA ALA A 17 -10.22 -5.40 -6.80
C ALA A 17 -9.35 -5.75 -5.59
N ALA A 18 -9.88 -5.57 -4.40
CA ALA A 18 -9.19 -6.03 -3.20
C ALA A 18 -9.06 -7.55 -3.25
N ALA A 19 -7.83 -8.03 -3.16
CA ALA A 19 -7.50 -9.45 -3.10
C ALA A 19 -6.96 -9.79 -1.71
N PRO A 20 -7.09 -11.04 -1.25
CA PRO A 20 -6.44 -11.49 -0.03
C PRO A 20 -4.92 -11.28 -0.13
N TYR A 21 -4.31 -10.89 0.97
CA TYR A 21 -2.85 -10.81 1.02
C TYR A 21 -2.24 -12.21 1.10
N SER A 22 -1.08 -12.36 0.49
CA SER A 22 -0.31 -13.60 0.57
C SER A 22 0.16 -13.86 1.99
N PRO A 23 0.27 -15.13 2.42
CA PRO A 23 0.86 -15.49 3.69
C PRO A 23 2.25 -14.88 3.89
N THR A 24 2.58 -14.54 5.11
CA THR A 24 3.87 -13.98 5.49
C THR A 24 4.58 -14.94 6.44
N LEU A 25 5.87 -15.14 6.20
CA LEU A 25 6.75 -15.88 7.12
C LEU A 25 7.49 -14.91 8.01
N MET A 26 7.54 -15.21 9.30
CA MET A 26 8.33 -14.45 10.27
C MET A 26 9.24 -15.37 11.07
N ILE A 27 10.41 -14.87 11.44
CA ILE A 27 11.33 -15.53 12.35
C ILE A 27 11.71 -14.57 13.47
N ASP A 28 11.46 -14.97 14.71
CA ASP A 28 11.74 -14.17 15.90
C ASP A 28 11.24 -12.72 15.79
N GLY A 29 10.02 -12.55 15.27
CA GLY A 29 9.37 -11.25 15.10
C GLY A 29 9.81 -10.45 13.88
N THR A 30 10.70 -10.97 13.03
CA THR A 30 11.14 -10.31 11.80
C THR A 30 10.46 -10.94 10.58
N ALA A 31 9.80 -10.11 9.76
CA ALA A 31 9.19 -10.57 8.51
C ALA A 31 10.27 -10.98 7.49
N MET A 32 10.05 -12.12 6.83
CA MET A 32 10.91 -12.65 5.80
C MET A 32 10.41 -12.25 4.42
N THR A 33 11.32 -12.10 3.46
CA THR A 33 11.02 -11.74 2.07
C THR A 33 10.78 -13.00 1.24
N ILE A 34 9.77 -13.01 0.39
CA ILE A 34 9.65 -14.06 -0.64
C ILE A 34 10.83 -13.90 -1.60
N ALA A 35 11.53 -15.00 -1.88
CA ALA A 35 12.71 -15.03 -2.74
C ALA A 35 12.45 -14.27 -4.05
N ARG A 36 13.30 -13.28 -4.36
CA ARG A 36 13.09 -12.33 -5.44
C ARG A 36 14.36 -11.98 -6.21
N TYR A 37 14.18 -11.50 -7.45
CA TYR A 37 15.26 -10.96 -8.24
C TYR A 37 14.89 -9.65 -8.95
N PRO A 38 15.73 -8.60 -8.85
CA PRO A 38 16.93 -8.52 -8.01
C PRO A 38 16.58 -8.46 -6.51
N ASN A 39 17.53 -8.78 -5.65
CA ASN A 39 17.34 -8.77 -4.18
C ASN A 39 17.07 -7.38 -3.61
N SER A 40 17.57 -6.36 -4.27
CA SER A 40 17.26 -4.96 -4.01
C SER A 40 16.98 -4.24 -5.32
N ASP A 41 16.35 -3.09 -5.26
CA ASP A 41 16.01 -2.28 -6.42
C ASP A 41 15.08 -2.99 -7.45
N TYR A 42 15.17 -2.60 -8.70
CA TYR A 42 14.31 -3.05 -9.79
C TYR A 42 15.12 -3.35 -11.05
N LEU A 43 14.63 -4.26 -11.86
CA LEU A 43 14.98 -4.37 -13.27
C LEU A 43 14.18 -3.35 -14.08
N MET A 44 14.59 -3.15 -15.33
CA MET A 44 13.86 -2.34 -16.30
C MET A 44 13.30 -3.23 -17.41
N THR A 45 12.06 -2.97 -17.83
CA THR A 45 11.48 -3.61 -19.01
C THR A 45 12.28 -3.24 -20.26
N GLY A 46 12.57 -4.21 -21.11
CA GLY A 46 13.23 -3.98 -22.40
C GLY A 46 12.24 -3.61 -23.52
N ASN A 47 12.42 -4.22 -24.69
CA ASN A 47 11.55 -3.96 -25.83
C ASN A 47 10.13 -4.44 -25.56
N ILE A 48 9.15 -3.60 -25.83
CA ILE A 48 7.73 -3.94 -25.76
C ILE A 48 7.34 -4.68 -27.05
N ILE A 49 6.73 -5.84 -26.88
CA ILE A 49 6.13 -6.64 -27.96
C ILE A 49 4.63 -6.39 -28.00
N GLU A 50 3.97 -6.46 -26.83
CA GLU A 50 2.57 -6.12 -26.62
C GLU A 50 2.45 -5.27 -25.36
N ALA A 51 1.84 -4.10 -25.46
CA ALA A 51 1.70 -3.20 -24.32
C ALA A 51 0.62 -3.66 -23.31
N GLY A 52 -0.23 -4.60 -23.69
CA GLY A 52 -1.41 -4.96 -22.93
C GLY A 52 -2.54 -3.92 -23.05
N ALA A 53 -3.71 -4.28 -22.60
CA ALA A 53 -4.86 -3.38 -22.62
C ALA A 53 -4.70 -2.23 -21.61
N ASN A 54 -5.14 -1.02 -22.02
CA ASN A 54 -5.34 0.10 -21.09
C ASN A 54 -6.78 0.07 -20.59
N ILE A 55 -7.00 -0.48 -19.43
CA ILE A 55 -8.34 -0.71 -18.86
C ILE A 55 -8.96 0.61 -18.39
N ARG A 56 -8.15 1.54 -17.88
CA ARG A 56 -8.64 2.82 -17.37
C ARG A 56 -9.20 3.75 -18.46
N GLY A 57 -8.73 3.59 -19.67
CA GLY A 57 -9.23 4.32 -20.85
C GLY A 57 -10.41 3.64 -21.54
N CYS A 58 -10.85 2.47 -21.11
CA CYS A 58 -11.89 1.72 -21.77
C CYS A 58 -13.28 2.32 -21.49
N ALA A 59 -13.97 2.79 -22.51
CA ALA A 59 -15.29 3.42 -22.40
C ALA A 59 -16.37 2.49 -21.77
N LYS A 60 -16.12 1.18 -21.73
CA LYS A 60 -17.03 0.20 -21.10
C LYS A 60 -17.01 0.26 -19.55
N HIS A 61 -15.99 0.88 -18.97
CA HIS A 61 -15.72 0.78 -17.54
C HIS A 61 -15.41 2.14 -16.89
N SER A 62 -16.18 3.16 -17.25
CA SER A 62 -16.01 4.48 -16.64
C SER A 62 -16.23 4.40 -15.13
N GLY A 63 -15.14 4.38 -14.36
CA GLY A 63 -15.14 4.63 -12.92
C GLY A 63 -14.82 3.47 -12.00
N SER A 64 -14.73 2.22 -12.42
CA SER A 64 -14.29 1.14 -11.54
C SER A 64 -13.21 0.28 -12.19
N ALA A 65 -12.16 0.05 -11.44
CA ALA A 65 -11.02 -0.78 -11.81
C ALA A 65 -11.27 -2.28 -11.67
N ASN A 66 -12.46 -2.67 -11.31
CA ASN A 66 -12.81 -4.03 -10.92
C ASN A 66 -13.03 -5.01 -12.09
N HIS A 67 -12.56 -4.67 -13.29
CA HIS A 67 -12.83 -5.46 -14.48
C HIS A 67 -11.58 -6.05 -15.14
N VAL A 68 -10.47 -6.14 -14.42
CA VAL A 68 -9.23 -6.75 -14.95
C VAL A 68 -9.49 -8.17 -15.45
N GLU A 69 -10.34 -8.91 -14.76
CA GLU A 69 -10.69 -10.30 -15.11
C GLU A 69 -11.37 -10.43 -16.49
N GLU A 70 -12.02 -9.38 -16.98
CA GLU A 70 -12.63 -9.33 -18.31
C GLU A 70 -11.58 -9.18 -19.43
N HIS A 71 -10.35 -8.81 -19.07
CA HIS A 71 -9.22 -8.61 -19.99
C HIS A 71 -8.21 -9.76 -19.97
N LYS A 72 -8.69 -10.96 -19.64
CA LYS A 72 -7.90 -12.18 -19.74
C LYS A 72 -7.43 -12.40 -21.18
N GLY A 73 -6.13 -12.62 -21.36
CA GLY A 73 -5.51 -12.77 -22.68
C GLY A 73 -5.08 -11.46 -23.34
N GLU A 74 -5.33 -10.31 -22.69
CA GLU A 74 -4.89 -8.98 -23.16
C GLU A 74 -3.68 -8.47 -22.35
N GLY A 75 -2.86 -9.38 -21.85
CA GLY A 75 -1.71 -9.10 -21.02
C GLY A 75 -0.55 -8.42 -21.75
N MET A 76 0.50 -8.16 -21.02
CA MET A 76 1.71 -7.50 -21.51
C MET A 76 2.71 -8.52 -22.04
N LYS A 77 3.51 -8.13 -23.08
CA LYS A 77 4.70 -8.88 -23.53
C LYS A 77 5.87 -7.94 -23.74
N PHE A 78 7.01 -8.27 -23.13
CA PHE A 78 8.23 -7.49 -23.22
C PHE A 78 9.46 -8.36 -23.03
N THR A 79 10.62 -7.89 -23.49
CA THR A 79 11.88 -8.61 -23.30
C THR A 79 12.62 -8.16 -22.05
N VAL A 80 13.45 -9.04 -21.52
CA VAL A 80 14.42 -8.72 -20.46
C VAL A 80 15.78 -9.19 -20.87
N ASN A 81 16.74 -8.28 -20.93
CA ASN A 81 18.11 -8.62 -21.32
C ASN A 81 18.96 -8.92 -20.06
N ASP A 82 18.71 -10.07 -19.46
CA ASP A 82 19.45 -10.53 -18.30
C ASP A 82 19.72 -12.05 -18.41
N ASN A 83 20.97 -12.43 -18.32
CA ASN A 83 21.39 -13.85 -18.40
C ASN A 83 20.95 -14.66 -17.18
N ARG A 84 20.65 -14.04 -16.04
CA ARG A 84 20.20 -14.70 -14.81
C ARG A 84 18.92 -15.51 -15.04
N LEU A 85 18.03 -15.03 -15.92
CA LEU A 85 16.77 -15.69 -16.23
C LEU A 85 16.97 -17.13 -16.76
N SER A 86 18.11 -17.43 -17.38
CA SER A 86 18.40 -18.78 -17.86
C SER A 86 18.44 -19.85 -16.76
N ASN A 87 18.57 -19.46 -15.50
CA ASN A 87 18.58 -20.35 -14.35
C ASN A 87 17.14 -20.79 -13.95
N TRP A 88 16.08 -20.13 -14.42
CA TRP A 88 14.70 -20.32 -13.97
C TRP A 88 13.85 -21.19 -14.90
N LYS A 89 14.50 -22.05 -15.72
CA LYS A 89 13.80 -22.89 -16.71
C LYS A 89 12.82 -23.89 -16.10
N GLU A 90 13.04 -24.27 -14.87
CA GLU A 90 12.17 -25.19 -14.13
C GLU A 90 11.15 -24.45 -13.22
N ALA A 91 11.22 -23.11 -13.13
CA ALA A 91 10.29 -22.33 -12.34
C ALA A 91 8.90 -22.31 -12.99
N ASN A 92 7.85 -22.56 -12.22
CA ASN A 92 6.48 -22.73 -12.72
C ASN A 92 5.46 -21.73 -12.16
N ASP A 93 5.77 -20.99 -11.10
CA ASP A 93 4.87 -20.01 -10.46
C ASP A 93 5.59 -18.67 -10.29
N ILE A 94 6.00 -18.10 -11.43
CA ILE A 94 6.75 -16.84 -11.47
C ILE A 94 5.79 -15.66 -11.36
N TRP A 95 6.12 -14.72 -10.50
CA TRP A 95 5.37 -13.48 -10.32
C TRP A 95 6.25 -12.27 -10.57
N ILE A 96 5.63 -11.19 -11.03
CA ILE A 96 6.28 -9.88 -11.19
C ILE A 96 5.51 -8.83 -10.41
N TYR A 97 6.26 -7.91 -9.82
CA TYR A 97 5.75 -6.71 -9.19
C TYR A 97 6.42 -5.50 -9.82
N GLY A 98 5.67 -4.46 -10.17
CA GLY A 98 6.30 -3.27 -10.73
C GLY A 98 5.33 -2.15 -11.05
N PHE A 99 5.92 -1.08 -11.63
CA PHE A 99 5.22 0.12 -12.08
C PHE A 99 5.31 0.18 -13.61
N PHE A 100 4.32 -0.36 -14.30
CA PHE A 100 4.40 -0.64 -15.74
C PHE A 100 4.08 0.55 -16.65
N MET A 101 3.40 1.57 -16.16
CA MET A 101 3.09 2.80 -16.91
C MET A 101 3.42 4.07 -16.12
N HIS A 102 2.91 4.18 -14.91
CA HIS A 102 3.06 5.33 -14.04
C HIS A 102 3.72 4.93 -12.73
N ASP A 103 4.60 5.78 -12.18
CA ASP A 103 5.28 5.52 -10.91
C ASP A 103 4.37 5.63 -9.67
N TRP A 104 3.08 5.82 -9.86
CA TRP A 104 2.04 5.79 -8.83
C TRP A 104 1.03 4.65 -9.02
N ALA A 105 1.24 3.77 -10.01
CA ALA A 105 0.31 2.67 -10.34
C ALA A 105 1.07 1.34 -10.39
N GLU A 106 1.18 0.69 -9.25
CA GLU A 106 1.79 -0.62 -9.11
C GLU A 106 0.88 -1.74 -9.61
N ALA A 107 1.47 -2.86 -10.00
CA ALA A 107 0.76 -4.12 -10.24
C ALA A 107 1.61 -5.34 -9.86
N THR A 108 0.94 -6.35 -9.30
CA THR A 108 1.43 -7.71 -9.08
C THR A 108 0.74 -8.64 -10.05
N LEU A 109 1.48 -9.31 -10.88
CA LEU A 109 0.96 -10.16 -11.97
C LEU A 109 1.72 -11.48 -12.03
N GLN A 110 1.02 -12.57 -12.34
CA GLN A 110 1.67 -13.81 -12.70
C GLN A 110 2.27 -13.70 -14.10
N ALA A 111 3.46 -14.24 -14.29
CA ALA A 111 4.22 -14.14 -15.52
C ALA A 111 4.74 -15.50 -16.01
N THR A 112 4.95 -15.60 -17.30
CA THR A 112 5.64 -16.70 -17.95
C THR A 112 6.85 -16.17 -18.73
N ILE A 113 7.87 -16.98 -18.91
CA ILE A 113 9.11 -16.62 -19.61
C ILE A 113 9.30 -17.55 -20.81
N ASP A 114 9.41 -16.97 -21.99
CA ASP A 114 9.87 -17.67 -23.19
C ASP A 114 11.39 -17.51 -23.33
N PHE A 115 12.14 -18.51 -22.87
CA PHE A 115 13.59 -18.51 -22.86
C PHE A 115 14.20 -18.64 -24.25
N GLU A 116 13.49 -19.22 -25.20
CA GLU A 116 13.98 -19.38 -26.58
C GLU A 116 13.85 -18.08 -27.39
N ASN A 117 12.92 -17.22 -27.00
CA ASN A 117 12.62 -15.98 -27.68
C ASN A 117 13.07 -14.75 -26.86
N LYS A 118 14.39 -14.65 -26.65
CA LYS A 118 15.04 -13.49 -25.98
C LYS A 118 14.52 -13.20 -24.57
N ASN A 119 14.20 -14.22 -23.79
CA ASN A 119 13.61 -14.06 -22.46
C ASN A 119 12.36 -13.14 -22.52
N THR A 120 11.41 -13.49 -23.37
CA THR A 120 10.15 -12.74 -23.48
C THR A 120 9.28 -13.06 -22.27
N ILE A 121 8.96 -12.03 -21.51
CA ILE A 121 8.04 -12.09 -20.39
C ILE A 121 6.63 -11.87 -20.91
N SER A 122 5.69 -12.69 -20.50
CA SER A 122 4.26 -12.56 -20.83
C SER A 122 3.42 -12.64 -19.58
N THR A 123 2.39 -11.80 -19.49
CA THR A 123 1.35 -11.86 -18.47
C THR A 123 0.01 -12.21 -19.11
N GLU A 124 -0.87 -12.90 -18.39
CA GLU A 124 -2.20 -13.20 -18.89
C GLU A 124 -3.12 -11.98 -18.83
N TYR A 125 -2.92 -11.13 -17.84
CA TYR A 125 -3.69 -9.91 -17.60
C TYR A 125 -2.82 -8.67 -17.75
N PRO A 126 -3.37 -7.53 -18.17
CA PRO A 126 -2.62 -6.28 -18.25
C PRO A 126 -2.46 -5.62 -16.88
N SER A 127 -1.52 -4.72 -16.72
CA SER A 127 -1.63 -3.67 -15.70
C SER A 127 -2.78 -2.73 -16.08
N VAL A 128 -3.33 -1.96 -15.11
CA VAL A 128 -4.50 -1.11 -15.36
C VAL A 128 -4.29 -0.09 -16.49
N TYR A 129 -3.07 0.34 -16.72
CA TYR A 129 -2.71 1.30 -17.78
C TYR A 129 -1.95 0.66 -18.94
N GLY A 130 -1.72 -0.65 -18.92
CA GLY A 130 -0.82 -1.32 -19.85
C GLY A 130 0.64 -1.04 -19.52
N LEU A 131 1.52 -1.14 -20.51
CA LEU A 131 2.97 -1.04 -20.40
C LEU A 131 3.55 0.03 -21.30
N THR A 132 4.52 0.79 -20.80
CA THR A 132 5.44 1.60 -21.64
C THR A 132 6.89 1.18 -21.42
N ALA A 133 7.81 1.67 -22.25
CA ALA A 133 9.22 1.28 -22.19
C ALA A 133 9.92 1.75 -20.92
N GLU A 134 10.99 1.06 -20.55
CA GLU A 134 11.88 1.43 -19.44
C GLU A 134 11.14 1.57 -18.12
N ARG A 135 10.32 0.55 -17.78
CA ARG A 135 9.57 0.49 -16.53
C ARG A 135 10.21 -0.46 -15.54
N ARG A 136 10.17 -0.06 -14.29
CA ARG A 136 10.80 -0.77 -13.18
C ARG A 136 9.90 -1.87 -12.63
N PHE A 137 10.49 -3.05 -12.46
CA PHE A 137 9.82 -4.21 -11.89
C PHE A 137 10.83 -5.20 -11.30
N TYR A 138 10.36 -6.17 -10.54
CA TYR A 138 11.16 -7.30 -10.10
C TYR A 138 10.36 -8.60 -10.22
N PHE A 139 11.08 -9.71 -10.30
CA PHE A 139 10.52 -11.05 -10.22
C PHE A 139 10.52 -11.54 -8.77
N PHE A 140 9.55 -12.37 -8.39
CA PHE A 140 9.53 -12.99 -7.08
C PHE A 140 8.82 -14.35 -7.11
N ASN A 141 8.88 -15.07 -5.99
CA ASN A 141 8.42 -16.44 -5.85
C ASN A 141 9.22 -17.41 -6.70
N LEU A 142 10.55 -17.33 -6.57
CA LEU A 142 11.54 -18.10 -7.33
C LEU A 142 12.45 -18.88 -6.36
N LEU A 143 12.40 -20.21 -6.39
CA LEU A 143 13.28 -21.02 -5.57
C LEU A 143 14.76 -20.82 -5.95
N GLU A 144 15.04 -20.60 -7.23
CA GLU A 144 16.36 -20.37 -7.79
C GLU A 144 17.01 -19.06 -7.32
N GLU A 145 16.21 -18.16 -6.77
CA GLU A 145 16.63 -16.87 -6.22
C GLU A 145 16.56 -16.84 -4.68
N LEU A 146 16.50 -18.01 -4.05
CA LEU A 146 16.64 -18.13 -2.60
C LEU A 146 18.13 -18.04 -2.22
N ASP A 147 18.75 -16.88 -2.39
CA ASP A 147 20.20 -16.69 -2.31
C ASP A 147 20.68 -15.67 -1.26
N GLN A 148 19.74 -15.02 -0.54
CA GLN A 148 20.06 -14.10 0.56
C GLN A 148 19.45 -14.52 1.90
N PRO A 149 20.14 -14.22 3.03
CA PRO A 149 19.58 -14.40 4.36
C PRO A 149 18.29 -13.59 4.54
N GLY A 150 17.23 -14.23 5.02
CA GLY A 150 15.92 -13.63 5.21
C GLY A 150 14.94 -13.91 4.09
N GLU A 151 15.34 -14.67 3.08
CA GLU A 151 14.44 -15.09 2.02
C GLU A 151 13.81 -16.45 2.28
N TRP A 152 12.63 -16.64 1.68
CA TRP A 152 11.89 -17.89 1.71
C TRP A 152 11.14 -18.15 0.41
N TYR A 153 10.86 -19.42 0.14
CA TYR A 153 10.04 -19.90 -0.95
C TYR A 153 9.15 -21.04 -0.46
N LEU A 154 7.90 -21.05 -0.89
CA LEU A 154 6.97 -22.14 -0.61
C LEU A 154 6.58 -22.81 -1.92
N ASP A 155 6.95 -24.06 -2.05
CA ASP A 155 6.41 -24.94 -3.08
C ASP A 155 4.99 -25.35 -2.65
N ARG A 156 4.00 -24.75 -3.28
CA ARG A 156 2.59 -24.96 -2.94
C ARG A 156 2.05 -26.30 -3.37
N ASP A 157 2.69 -26.94 -4.33
CA ASP A 157 2.29 -28.26 -4.82
C ASP A 157 2.71 -29.37 -3.83
N SER A 158 3.92 -29.30 -3.33
CA SER A 158 4.45 -30.27 -2.35
C SER A 158 4.23 -29.87 -0.88
N GLY A 159 3.94 -28.59 -0.62
CA GLY A 159 3.86 -28.03 0.73
C GLY A 159 5.21 -27.90 1.43
N ILE A 160 6.31 -27.88 0.68
CA ILE A 160 7.66 -27.74 1.23
C ILE A 160 8.02 -26.25 1.31
N LEU A 161 8.36 -25.79 2.51
CA LEU A 161 8.89 -24.46 2.76
C LEU A 161 10.43 -24.51 2.73
N TYR A 162 11.01 -23.71 1.85
CA TYR A 162 12.46 -23.46 1.76
C TYR A 162 12.76 -22.10 2.39
N LEU A 163 13.82 -22.04 3.16
CA LEU A 163 14.18 -20.85 3.92
C LEU A 163 15.71 -20.68 3.94
N TYR A 164 16.16 -19.47 3.64
CA TYR A 164 17.51 -19.02 3.95
C TYR A 164 17.44 -18.12 5.20
N PRO A 165 17.66 -18.68 6.40
CA PRO A 165 17.40 -17.92 7.63
C PRO A 165 18.38 -16.75 7.78
N PRO A 166 17.94 -15.60 8.33
CA PRO A 166 18.79 -14.42 8.51
C PRO A 166 19.86 -14.61 9.58
N LYS A 167 19.66 -15.60 10.44
CA LYS A 167 20.58 -16.02 11.49
C LYS A 167 20.38 -17.52 11.78
N GLU A 168 21.26 -18.12 12.55
CA GLU A 168 21.09 -19.51 12.98
C GLU A 168 19.73 -19.71 13.68
N VAL A 169 18.94 -20.64 13.15
CA VAL A 169 17.67 -21.05 13.76
C VAL A 169 17.97 -21.99 14.92
N LYS A 170 17.56 -21.63 16.11
CA LYS A 170 17.74 -22.37 17.34
C LYS A 170 16.46 -23.09 17.76
N ASN A 171 16.55 -23.97 18.76
CA ASN A 171 15.38 -24.69 19.27
C ASN A 171 14.31 -23.79 19.91
N ASP A 172 14.69 -22.59 20.33
CA ASP A 172 13.84 -21.58 20.92
C ASP A 172 13.44 -20.47 19.94
N SER A 173 13.88 -20.53 18.69
CA SER A 173 13.43 -19.59 17.63
C SER A 173 11.95 -19.78 17.36
N VAL A 174 11.23 -18.67 17.29
CA VAL A 174 9.80 -18.60 16.94
C VAL A 174 9.66 -18.42 15.45
N ILE A 175 9.00 -19.37 14.78
CA ILE A 175 8.69 -19.30 13.36
C ILE A 175 7.18 -19.22 13.22
N ASP A 176 6.70 -18.08 12.72
CA ASP A 176 5.29 -17.83 12.47
C ASP A 176 5.01 -17.85 10.96
N PHE A 177 4.07 -18.67 10.54
CA PHE A 177 3.51 -18.64 9.20
C PHE A 177 2.10 -18.07 9.29
N ILE A 178 1.94 -16.80 8.89
CA ILE A 178 0.73 -16.02 9.08
C ILE A 178 -0.24 -16.33 7.95
N THR A 179 -1.42 -16.84 8.30
CA THR A 179 -2.52 -17.17 7.37
C THR A 179 -3.86 -16.59 7.81
N PHE A 180 -3.94 -15.93 8.97
CA PHE A 180 -5.17 -15.35 9.47
C PHE A 180 -5.59 -14.14 8.64
N SER A 181 -6.70 -14.29 7.87
CA SER A 181 -7.15 -13.36 6.84
C SER A 181 -8.52 -12.71 7.14
N LYS A 182 -8.80 -12.45 8.41
CA LYS A 182 -10.00 -11.74 8.87
C LYS A 182 -9.61 -10.63 9.82
N PRO A 183 -10.47 -9.60 10.01
CA PRO A 183 -10.27 -8.63 11.07
C PRO A 183 -10.24 -9.30 12.45
N PHE A 184 -9.35 -8.85 13.32
CA PHE A 184 -9.30 -9.36 14.70
C PHE A 184 -10.51 -8.92 15.52
N ILE A 185 -10.97 -7.68 15.28
CA ILE A 185 -12.15 -7.10 15.93
C ILE A 185 -13.05 -6.49 14.86
N THR A 186 -14.33 -6.82 14.92
CA THR A 186 -15.35 -6.22 14.05
C THR A 186 -16.47 -5.65 14.93
N MET A 187 -16.82 -4.38 14.68
CA MET A 187 -17.93 -3.69 15.33
C MET A 187 -18.86 -3.13 14.26
N GLU A 188 -20.14 -3.46 14.32
CA GLU A 188 -21.18 -2.93 13.44
C GLU A 188 -22.39 -2.50 14.26
N GLY A 189 -22.96 -1.32 13.97
CA GLY A 189 -24.12 -0.77 14.67
C GLY A 189 -23.89 -0.54 16.16
N SER A 190 -22.63 -0.34 16.57
CA SER A 190 -22.23 -0.28 17.98
C SER A 190 -22.08 1.17 18.45
N SER A 191 -22.21 1.39 19.77
CA SER A 191 -21.97 2.71 20.36
C SER A 191 -21.32 2.64 21.74
N ASN A 192 -20.64 3.74 22.13
CA ASN A 192 -20.04 3.91 23.46
C ASN A 192 -19.05 2.80 23.82
N ILE A 193 -18.12 2.45 22.90
CA ILE A 193 -17.11 1.41 23.12
C ILE A 193 -15.73 2.04 23.09
N GLN A 194 -14.91 1.69 24.06
CA GLN A 194 -13.50 2.00 24.08
C GLN A 194 -12.67 0.73 24.00
N ILE A 195 -11.74 0.67 23.04
CA ILE A 195 -10.68 -0.35 22.96
C ILE A 195 -9.38 0.33 23.35
N LYS A 196 -8.72 -0.19 24.37
CA LYS A 196 -7.53 0.47 24.91
C LYS A 196 -6.45 -0.52 25.34
N GLY A 197 -5.18 -0.18 25.03
CA GLY A 197 -4.01 -0.89 25.52
C GLY A 197 -3.86 -2.32 25.00
N LEU A 198 -4.37 -2.59 23.80
CA LEU A 198 -4.19 -3.88 23.14
C LEU A 198 -2.98 -3.86 22.21
N HIS A 199 -2.29 -4.97 22.10
CA HIS A 199 -1.32 -5.25 21.05
C HIS A 199 -1.94 -6.27 20.07
N ILE A 200 -2.18 -5.84 18.84
CA ILE A 200 -2.77 -6.64 17.76
C ILE A 200 -1.74 -6.79 16.65
N GLN A 201 -1.38 -8.02 16.32
CA GLN A 201 -0.29 -8.30 15.40
C GLN A 201 -0.52 -9.55 14.55
N LYS A 202 0.23 -9.65 13.45
CA LYS A 202 0.34 -10.86 12.61
C LYS A 202 -0.98 -11.27 11.96
N GLY A 203 -1.54 -10.36 11.15
CA GLY A 203 -2.76 -10.59 10.38
C GLY A 203 -2.58 -10.26 8.90
N LEU A 204 -3.30 -10.96 8.04
CA LEU A 204 -3.27 -10.71 6.60
C LEU A 204 -4.30 -9.66 6.15
N ASP A 205 -5.35 -9.42 6.91
CA ASP A 205 -6.42 -8.51 6.51
C ASP A 205 -6.38 -7.22 7.34
N CYS A 206 -7.36 -6.97 8.16
CA CYS A 206 -7.53 -5.76 8.94
C CYS A 206 -7.34 -6.04 10.44
N GLY A 207 -6.79 -5.07 11.16
CA GLY A 207 -6.73 -5.16 12.63
C GLY A 207 -8.12 -4.98 13.24
N ILE A 208 -8.73 -3.81 13.05
CA ILE A 208 -10.05 -3.47 13.59
C ILE A 208 -10.92 -2.88 12.49
N THR A 209 -12.13 -3.41 12.31
CA THR A 209 -13.16 -2.81 11.46
C THR A 209 -14.32 -2.28 12.30
N VAL A 210 -14.76 -1.06 11.97
CA VAL A 210 -15.89 -0.40 12.61
C VAL A 210 -16.82 0.11 11.53
N LYS A 211 -18.11 -0.19 11.64
CA LYS A 211 -19.11 0.24 10.66
C LYS A 211 -20.39 0.69 11.32
N ASP A 212 -20.99 1.78 10.79
CA ASP A 212 -22.29 2.31 11.24
C ASP A 212 -22.34 2.48 12.78
N ALA A 213 -21.35 3.18 13.34
CA ALA A 213 -21.13 3.24 14.79
C ALA A 213 -20.93 4.67 15.31
N GLU A 214 -21.17 4.87 16.61
CA GLU A 214 -21.03 6.17 17.26
C GLU A 214 -20.26 6.04 18.58
N GLU A 215 -19.44 7.06 18.90
CA GLU A 215 -18.67 7.13 20.15
C GLU A 215 -17.77 5.90 20.36
N ILE A 216 -17.04 5.50 19.30
CA ILE A 216 -16.03 4.43 19.35
C ILE A 216 -14.66 5.06 19.48
N VAL A 217 -13.90 4.69 20.48
CA VAL A 217 -12.53 5.15 20.71
C VAL A 217 -11.56 3.99 20.73
N ILE A 218 -10.55 4.05 19.85
CA ILE A 218 -9.41 3.13 19.85
C ILE A 218 -8.22 3.91 20.39
N ALA A 219 -7.69 3.52 21.55
CA ALA A 219 -6.72 4.33 22.27
C ALA A 219 -5.53 3.51 22.78
N ASP A 220 -4.34 4.09 22.77
CA ASP A 220 -3.13 3.56 23.38
C ASP A 220 -2.87 2.08 23.00
N CYS A 221 -3.19 1.70 21.77
CA CYS A 221 -3.00 0.36 21.22
C CYS A 221 -1.74 0.30 20.36
N GLU A 222 -1.15 -0.88 20.26
CA GLU A 222 -0.04 -1.18 19.37
C GLU A 222 -0.49 -2.13 18.27
N PHE A 223 -0.07 -1.85 17.01
CA PHE A 223 -0.38 -2.68 15.86
C PHE A 223 0.87 -2.89 15.02
N ASP A 224 1.19 -4.14 14.71
CA ASP A 224 2.29 -4.47 13.82
C ASP A 224 2.04 -5.71 12.97
N ASN A 225 2.80 -5.84 11.90
CA ASN A 225 2.78 -7.01 11.00
C ASN A 225 1.36 -7.38 10.53
N ILE A 226 0.56 -6.37 10.21
CA ILE A 226 -0.74 -6.50 9.58
C ILE A 226 -0.56 -6.14 8.10
N SER A 227 -0.90 -7.06 7.19
CA SER A 227 -0.67 -6.88 5.75
C SER A 227 -1.64 -5.87 5.12
N GLY A 228 -2.86 -5.78 5.61
CA GLY A 228 -3.90 -4.89 5.11
C GLY A 228 -3.97 -3.54 5.83
N THR A 229 -5.19 -2.97 5.87
CA THR A 229 -5.48 -1.75 6.63
C THR A 229 -5.59 -2.05 8.10
N VAL A 230 -4.89 -1.32 8.95
CA VAL A 230 -4.86 -1.62 10.40
C VAL A 230 -6.19 -1.29 11.07
N ILE A 231 -6.70 -0.07 10.87
CA ILE A 231 -7.98 0.38 11.43
C ILE A 231 -8.85 0.94 10.30
N ASP A 232 -10.01 0.33 10.05
CA ASP A 232 -10.97 0.76 9.02
C ASP A 232 -12.31 1.12 9.66
N MET A 233 -12.65 2.41 9.68
CA MET A 233 -13.85 2.96 10.29
C MET A 233 -14.75 3.61 9.24
N LYS A 234 -15.91 3.02 8.98
CA LYS A 234 -16.85 3.48 7.95
C LYS A 234 -18.18 3.95 8.57
N ASN A 235 -18.65 5.11 8.12
CA ASN A 235 -19.91 5.71 8.60
C ASN A 235 -19.95 5.80 10.13
N VAL A 236 -18.90 6.38 10.71
CA VAL A 236 -18.80 6.58 12.17
C VAL A 236 -19.08 8.03 12.56
N LYS A 237 -19.46 8.26 13.82
CA LYS A 237 -19.67 9.59 14.40
C LYS A 237 -19.02 9.68 15.77
N LYS A 238 -18.52 10.87 16.14
CA LYS A 238 -17.90 11.16 17.44
C LYS A 238 -16.90 10.10 17.88
N SER A 239 -16.17 9.56 16.90
CA SER A 239 -15.29 8.42 17.09
C SER A 239 -13.85 8.82 16.85
N GLY A 240 -12.90 8.10 17.44
CA GLY A 240 -11.51 8.49 17.35
C GLY A 240 -10.50 7.37 17.45
N VAL A 241 -9.31 7.65 16.89
CA VAL A 241 -8.11 6.84 17.06
C VAL A 241 -7.05 7.75 17.68
N THR A 242 -6.54 7.36 18.85
CA THR A 242 -5.63 8.23 19.61
C THR A 242 -4.55 7.48 20.37
N GLY A 243 -3.33 8.01 20.40
CA GLY A 243 -2.21 7.47 21.19
C GLY A 243 -1.73 6.08 20.73
N CYS A 244 -2.10 5.66 19.52
CA CYS A 244 -1.72 4.36 19.00
C CYS A 244 -0.34 4.38 18.34
N TYR A 245 0.37 3.24 18.46
CA TYR A 245 1.61 2.98 17.73
C TYR A 245 1.33 1.93 16.64
N ILE A 246 1.43 2.35 15.36
CA ILE A 246 1.17 1.52 14.18
C ILE A 246 2.47 1.42 13.40
N HIS A 247 3.01 0.22 13.23
CA HIS A 247 4.31 0.06 12.59
C HIS A 247 4.47 -1.27 11.85
N ASP A 248 5.40 -1.30 10.89
CA ASP A 248 5.73 -2.50 10.12
C ASP A 248 4.49 -3.15 9.48
N VAL A 249 3.65 -2.33 8.82
CA VAL A 249 2.38 -2.78 8.25
C VAL A 249 2.38 -2.72 6.72
N GLY A 250 1.69 -3.68 6.11
CA GLY A 250 1.69 -3.84 4.66
C GLY A 250 0.88 -2.80 3.90
N GLY A 251 -0.19 -2.30 4.51
CA GLY A 251 -1.13 -1.35 3.91
C GLY A 251 -1.27 -0.04 4.66
N SER A 252 -2.52 0.42 4.83
CA SER A 252 -2.86 1.67 5.49
C SER A 252 -2.82 1.56 7.01
N GLY A 253 -2.51 2.67 7.69
CA GLY A 253 -2.65 2.78 9.15
C GLY A 253 -4.13 2.93 9.55
N VAL A 254 -4.71 4.12 9.33
CA VAL A 254 -6.10 4.44 9.72
C VAL A 254 -6.89 4.92 8.51
N THR A 255 -8.03 4.28 8.25
CA THR A 255 -9.03 4.79 7.30
C THR A 255 -10.29 5.16 8.08
N MET A 256 -10.79 6.39 7.91
CA MET A 256 -11.97 6.88 8.62
C MET A 256 -12.90 7.67 7.71
N GLN A 257 -14.16 7.24 7.67
CA GLN A 257 -15.24 7.97 7.01
C GLN A 257 -16.27 8.43 8.05
N SER A 258 -16.51 9.75 8.13
CA SER A 258 -17.34 10.32 9.17
C SER A 258 -18.03 11.61 8.70
N GLY A 259 -19.26 11.84 9.14
CA GLY A 259 -20.09 12.99 8.74
C GLY A 259 -20.85 12.73 7.45
N ASP A 260 -21.77 13.65 7.14
CA ASP A 260 -22.68 13.56 5.99
C ASP A 260 -22.38 14.66 4.97
N VAL A 261 -21.78 14.28 3.84
CA VAL A 261 -21.34 15.21 2.78
C VAL A 261 -22.52 15.97 2.15
N PRO A 262 -23.65 15.35 1.80
CA PRO A 262 -24.78 16.06 1.22
C PRO A 262 -25.34 17.19 2.07
N THR A 263 -25.34 17.05 3.39
CA THR A 263 -25.88 18.05 4.32
C THR A 263 -24.78 18.90 4.96
N LEU A 264 -23.51 18.59 4.72
CA LEU A 264 -22.34 19.17 5.39
C LEU A 264 -22.39 19.02 6.92
N THR A 265 -22.99 17.93 7.41
CA THR A 265 -23.08 17.67 8.84
C THR A 265 -21.77 17.07 9.34
N PRO A 266 -21.04 17.72 10.28
CA PRO A 266 -19.78 17.18 10.81
C PRO A 266 -19.98 15.86 11.53
N GLY A 267 -19.02 14.95 11.36
CA GLY A 267 -19.01 13.68 12.08
C GLY A 267 -18.37 13.74 13.46
N GLU A 268 -17.71 14.85 13.79
CA GLU A 268 -17.04 15.08 15.08
C GLU A 268 -16.02 13.97 15.45
N SER A 269 -15.35 13.41 14.43
CA SER A 269 -14.41 12.30 14.59
C SER A 269 -12.97 12.76 14.37
N TYR A 270 -12.02 11.99 14.89
CA TYR A 270 -10.63 12.42 14.92
C TYR A 270 -9.61 11.27 14.83
N VAL A 271 -8.42 11.61 14.31
CA VAL A 271 -7.20 10.77 14.36
C VAL A 271 -6.10 11.64 14.97
N THR A 272 -5.74 11.43 16.23
CA THR A 272 -4.88 12.32 16.98
C THR A 272 -3.78 11.61 17.77
N ASN A 273 -2.59 12.24 17.86
CA ASN A 273 -1.50 11.78 18.71
C ASN A 273 -1.08 10.31 18.47
N ASN A 274 -1.09 9.85 17.22
CA ASN A 274 -0.63 8.53 16.87
C ASN A 274 0.80 8.58 16.27
N GLU A 275 1.56 7.51 16.42
CA GLU A 275 2.79 7.28 15.67
C GLU A 275 2.56 6.16 14.64
N ILE A 276 2.71 6.49 13.34
CA ILE A 276 2.49 5.57 12.22
C ILE A 276 3.77 5.53 11.41
N VAL A 277 4.48 4.42 11.43
CA VAL A 277 5.83 4.31 10.87
C VAL A 277 6.04 2.98 10.15
N ARG A 278 6.80 2.98 9.05
CA ARG A 278 7.04 1.79 8.21
C ARG A 278 5.73 1.13 7.78
N PHE A 279 4.85 1.93 7.18
CA PHE A 279 3.61 1.45 6.55
C PHE A 279 3.78 1.37 5.02
N GLN A 280 2.80 0.81 4.30
CA GLN A 280 2.89 0.54 2.85
C GLN A 280 4.04 -0.42 2.48
N GLN A 281 4.33 -1.38 3.34
CA GLN A 281 5.44 -2.31 3.07
C GLN A 281 5.09 -3.33 1.96
N ILE A 282 3.81 -3.62 1.75
CA ILE A 282 3.32 -4.53 0.71
C ILE A 282 2.61 -3.75 -0.39
N LYS A 283 1.54 -3.02 -0.05
CA LYS A 283 0.80 -2.18 -0.98
C LYS A 283 1.43 -0.78 -1.01
N LYS A 284 2.20 -0.51 -2.05
CA LYS A 284 2.99 0.72 -2.16
C LYS A 284 2.18 1.95 -2.53
N THR A 285 1.00 1.81 -3.15
CA THR A 285 0.18 2.93 -3.60
C THR A 285 -1.26 2.84 -3.10
N GLY A 286 -1.91 4.00 -2.91
CA GLY A 286 -3.32 4.06 -2.50
C GLY A 286 -3.62 3.46 -1.12
N ALA A 287 -2.64 3.40 -0.24
CA ALA A 287 -2.75 2.86 1.12
C ALA A 287 -2.13 3.81 2.16
N PRO A 288 -2.61 5.05 2.30
CA PRO A 288 -1.99 6.08 3.13
C PRO A 288 -1.93 5.72 4.61
N GLY A 289 -1.00 6.35 5.33
CA GLY A 289 -0.92 6.21 6.78
C GLY A 289 -2.23 6.62 7.47
N ILE A 290 -2.79 7.74 7.05
CA ILE A 290 -4.13 8.20 7.45
C ILE A 290 -4.93 8.56 6.21
N ASN A 291 -6.13 7.99 6.10
CA ASN A 291 -7.10 8.30 5.04
C ASN A 291 -8.42 8.77 5.68
N ILE A 292 -8.79 10.02 5.43
CA ILE A 292 -10.05 10.56 5.95
C ILE A 292 -10.98 10.99 4.82
N ASN A 293 -12.28 10.77 5.02
CA ASN A 293 -13.31 11.21 4.09
C ASN A 293 -14.58 11.63 4.84
N GLY A 294 -15.32 12.61 4.33
CA GLY A 294 -16.58 13.06 4.89
C GLY A 294 -16.58 14.52 5.28
N VAL A 295 -16.99 14.86 6.52
CA VAL A 295 -17.12 16.25 6.97
C VAL A 295 -16.60 16.45 8.40
N GLY A 296 -15.75 17.45 8.58
CA GLY A 296 -15.36 17.95 9.89
C GLY A 296 -14.47 17.02 10.71
N LEU A 297 -13.64 16.20 10.07
CA LEU A 297 -12.67 15.37 10.79
C LEU A 297 -11.44 16.19 11.16
N VAL A 298 -10.83 15.82 12.28
CA VAL A 298 -9.58 16.40 12.77
C VAL A 298 -8.47 15.36 12.69
N VAL A 299 -7.34 15.75 12.09
CA VAL A 299 -6.11 14.95 12.02
C VAL A 299 -4.97 15.79 12.60
N ASP A 300 -4.59 15.52 13.82
CA ASP A 300 -3.62 16.37 14.50
C ASP A 300 -2.64 15.61 15.39
N TYR A 301 -1.50 16.23 15.65
CA TYR A 301 -0.45 15.71 16.51
C TYR A 301 0.05 14.30 16.17
N ASN A 302 -0.17 13.83 14.94
CA ASN A 302 0.34 12.55 14.53
C ASN A 302 1.77 12.67 14.01
N LYS A 303 2.56 11.61 14.21
CA LYS A 303 3.85 11.43 13.61
C LYS A 303 3.77 10.32 12.55
N LEU A 304 4.07 10.66 11.29
CA LEU A 304 4.04 9.72 10.16
C LEU A 304 5.40 9.69 9.48
N SER A 305 5.97 8.51 9.31
CA SER A 305 7.26 8.41 8.64
C SER A 305 7.51 7.05 8.00
N ASP A 306 8.50 7.04 7.10
CA ASP A 306 9.03 5.85 6.46
C ASP A 306 7.97 5.09 5.65
N CYS A 307 7.51 5.71 4.55
CA CYS A 307 6.53 5.08 3.67
C CYS A 307 6.82 5.27 2.18
N ALA A 308 6.25 4.40 1.38
CA ALA A 308 6.44 4.36 -0.07
C ALA A 308 5.71 5.48 -0.81
N ASN A 309 4.55 5.95 -0.29
CA ASN A 309 3.64 6.86 -0.99
C ASN A 309 3.09 7.94 -0.04
N ILE A 310 1.80 8.15 0.00
CA ILE A 310 1.10 9.21 0.73
C ILE A 310 1.10 8.95 2.24
N ALA A 311 1.40 9.96 3.05
CA ALA A 311 1.21 9.88 4.50
C ALA A 311 -0.25 10.16 4.90
N ILE A 312 -0.82 11.29 4.47
CA ILE A 312 -2.21 11.67 4.76
C ILE A 312 -2.95 11.90 3.45
N TRP A 313 -4.03 11.15 3.23
CA TRP A 313 -4.98 11.39 2.15
C TRP A 313 -6.30 11.86 2.72
N PHE A 314 -6.84 12.94 2.18
CA PHE A 314 -8.13 13.46 2.62
C PHE A 314 -9.08 13.72 1.45
N GLY A 315 -10.37 13.58 1.71
CA GLY A 315 -11.45 13.93 0.78
C GLY A 315 -12.69 14.40 1.56
N GLY A 316 -13.46 15.33 0.97
CA GLY A 316 -14.63 15.90 1.61
C GLY A 316 -14.39 17.31 2.14
N ASN A 317 -15.05 17.69 3.24
CA ASN A 317 -15.23 19.09 3.61
C ASN A 317 -14.89 19.39 5.07
N ASP A 318 -14.49 20.63 5.32
CA ASP A 318 -14.36 21.22 6.66
C ASP A 318 -13.39 20.44 7.59
N HIS A 319 -12.40 19.73 7.01
CA HIS A 319 -11.39 19.01 7.76
C HIS A 319 -10.31 19.96 8.30
N ILE A 320 -9.73 19.59 9.42
CA ILE A 320 -8.57 20.26 10.02
C ILE A 320 -7.42 19.26 10.08
N ILE A 321 -6.31 19.56 9.38
CA ILE A 321 -5.09 18.78 9.35
C ILE A 321 -3.97 19.68 9.90
N GLU A 322 -3.57 19.46 11.16
CA GLU A 322 -2.67 20.37 11.83
C GLU A 322 -1.73 19.69 12.84
N TYR A 323 -0.60 20.34 13.12
CA TYR A 323 0.39 19.87 14.10
C TYR A 323 0.91 18.44 13.86
N ASN A 324 0.88 17.95 12.63
CA ASN A 324 1.45 16.66 12.30
C ASN A 324 2.93 16.81 11.94
N ASP A 325 3.73 15.81 12.31
CA ASP A 325 5.14 15.65 11.96
C ASP A 325 5.25 14.56 10.90
N ILE A 326 5.64 14.94 9.67
CA ILE A 326 5.66 14.04 8.51
C ILE A 326 7.04 14.05 7.87
N SER A 327 7.70 12.88 7.83
CA SER A 327 9.06 12.78 7.31
C SER A 327 9.34 11.47 6.59
N ASP A 328 10.35 11.46 5.71
CA ASP A 328 10.82 10.27 4.98
C ASP A 328 9.68 9.49 4.28
N VAL A 329 8.81 10.22 3.57
CA VAL A 329 7.64 9.68 2.88
C VAL A 329 7.79 9.78 1.36
N CYS A 330 6.89 9.16 0.58
CA CYS A 330 6.94 9.10 -0.88
C CYS A 330 8.26 8.51 -1.43
N LYS A 331 8.81 7.50 -0.75
CA LYS A 331 10.14 6.95 -1.01
C LYS A 331 10.24 6.06 -2.25
N ASP A 332 9.11 5.55 -2.74
CA ASP A 332 9.08 4.54 -3.80
C ASP A 332 8.10 4.90 -4.94
N THR A 333 7.46 6.06 -4.87
CA THR A 333 6.47 6.50 -5.85
C THR A 333 6.63 7.96 -6.20
N ALA A 334 6.08 8.37 -7.33
CA ALA A 334 6.04 9.75 -7.79
C ALA A 334 4.62 10.17 -8.13
N ASP A 335 4.42 11.44 -8.49
CA ASP A 335 3.11 12.04 -8.73
C ASP A 335 2.16 11.86 -7.53
N THR A 336 2.67 12.21 -6.38
CA THR A 336 2.04 11.99 -5.08
C THR A 336 2.42 13.11 -4.10
N GLY A 337 1.91 13.09 -2.88
CA GLY A 337 2.24 14.08 -1.86
C GLY A 337 2.25 13.50 -0.46
N ALA A 338 3.03 14.13 0.45
CA ALA A 338 2.99 13.76 1.86
C ALA A 338 1.58 13.98 2.44
N ILE A 339 0.96 15.11 2.11
CA ILE A 339 -0.48 15.35 2.29
C ILE A 339 -1.08 15.48 0.89
N TYR A 340 -2.07 14.67 0.57
CA TYR A 340 -2.66 14.56 -0.77
C TYR A 340 -4.17 14.66 -0.74
N ALA A 341 -4.74 15.36 -1.72
CA ALA A 341 -6.14 15.32 -2.09
C ALA A 341 -6.27 15.56 -3.59
N GLY A 342 -7.30 15.02 -4.23
CA GLY A 342 -7.50 15.25 -5.65
C GLY A 342 -8.92 14.97 -6.14
N ARG A 343 -9.28 15.58 -7.28
CA ARG A 343 -10.47 15.30 -8.10
C ARG A 343 -11.82 15.65 -7.50
N HIS A 344 -11.86 16.55 -6.50
CA HIS A 344 -13.09 17.00 -5.86
C HIS A 344 -13.17 18.53 -5.84
N TRP A 345 -13.60 19.11 -6.94
CA TRP A 345 -13.75 20.57 -7.09
C TRP A 345 -14.83 21.17 -6.13
N GLU A 346 -15.75 20.34 -5.66
CA GLU A 346 -16.82 20.71 -4.72
C GLU A 346 -16.37 20.73 -3.26
N SER A 347 -15.17 20.28 -2.97
CA SER A 347 -14.61 20.30 -1.60
C SER A 347 -14.40 21.73 -1.11
N ARG A 348 -14.64 21.96 0.18
CA ARG A 348 -14.54 23.30 0.79
C ARG A 348 -14.14 23.24 2.25
N GLY A 349 -13.67 24.38 2.77
CA GLY A 349 -13.46 24.60 4.20
C GLY A 349 -12.33 23.81 4.84
N ASN A 350 -11.57 23.05 4.06
CA ASN A 350 -10.45 22.27 4.57
C ASN A 350 -9.29 23.18 4.94
N LYS A 351 -8.60 22.86 6.06
CA LYS A 351 -7.46 23.62 6.57
C LYS A 351 -6.27 22.72 6.80
N ILE A 352 -5.14 23.07 6.17
CA ILE A 352 -3.83 22.39 6.36
C ILE A 352 -2.89 23.42 6.96
N ARG A 353 -2.55 23.29 8.25
CA ARG A 353 -1.81 24.31 8.96
C ARG A 353 -0.96 23.74 10.08
N TYR A 354 0.12 24.46 10.43
CA TYR A 354 1.01 24.13 11.56
C TYR A 354 1.65 22.73 11.47
N ASN A 355 1.69 22.10 10.29
CA ASN A 355 2.37 20.82 10.10
C ASN A 355 3.86 21.06 9.86
N TYR A 356 4.68 20.11 10.28
CA TYR A 356 6.08 20.03 9.96
C TYR A 356 6.32 18.87 8.99
N ILE A 357 6.68 19.19 7.73
CA ILE A 357 6.94 18.22 6.66
C ILE A 357 8.41 18.34 6.28
N HIS A 358 9.18 17.25 6.43
CA HIS A 358 10.62 17.34 6.31
C HIS A 358 11.30 16.03 5.87
N ASP A 359 12.59 16.12 5.55
CA ASP A 359 13.47 15.02 5.13
C ASP A 359 12.87 14.18 3.97
N PHE A 360 12.41 14.92 2.98
CA PHE A 360 11.67 14.37 1.84
C PHE A 360 12.62 14.16 0.65
N LYS A 361 12.88 12.92 0.27
CA LYS A 361 13.75 12.58 -0.86
C LYS A 361 12.95 12.30 -2.11
N LEU A 362 13.43 12.83 -3.25
CA LEU A 362 12.89 12.41 -4.55
C LEU A 362 13.42 11.02 -4.90
N ILE A 363 12.54 10.22 -5.46
CA ILE A 363 12.96 9.05 -6.23
C ILE A 363 13.38 9.48 -7.64
N ASP A 364 14.32 8.76 -8.21
CA ASP A 364 14.65 8.89 -9.64
C ASP A 364 13.57 8.20 -10.46
N THR A 365 12.73 8.99 -11.12
CA THR A 365 11.61 8.47 -11.90
C THR A 365 11.88 8.60 -13.39
N THR A 366 11.51 7.60 -14.15
CA THR A 366 11.57 7.64 -15.61
C THR A 366 10.56 8.59 -16.23
N THR A 367 9.52 8.99 -15.50
CA THR A 367 8.47 9.90 -15.97
C THR A 367 8.79 11.37 -15.76
N GLY A 368 9.80 11.71 -14.97
CA GLY A 368 10.08 13.09 -14.55
C GLY A 368 9.04 13.69 -13.60
N MET A 369 7.99 12.94 -13.24
CA MET A 369 7.02 13.35 -12.24
C MET A 369 7.66 13.37 -10.86
N LYS A 370 7.23 14.30 -10.02
CA LYS A 370 7.81 14.50 -8.69
C LYS A 370 6.76 14.33 -7.62
N SER A 371 7.21 14.00 -6.43
CA SER A 371 6.37 14.01 -5.24
C SER A 371 6.40 15.38 -4.57
N GLN A 372 5.30 15.79 -3.97
CA GLN A 372 5.10 17.11 -3.38
C GLN A 372 4.97 17.01 -1.85
N ALA A 373 5.22 18.07 -1.09
CA ALA A 373 4.93 18.02 0.33
C ALA A 373 3.42 18.12 0.59
N ILE A 374 2.74 19.07 -0.05
CA ILE A 374 1.27 19.14 -0.10
C ILE A 374 0.87 19.15 -1.57
N TYR A 375 0.02 18.22 -1.97
CA TYR A 375 -0.45 18.08 -3.34
C TYR A 375 -1.97 18.11 -3.40
N LEU A 376 -2.50 19.19 -3.97
CA LEU A 376 -3.92 19.37 -4.27
C LEU A 376 -4.09 19.12 -5.77
N ASP A 377 -4.35 17.86 -6.12
CA ASP A 377 -4.30 17.34 -7.47
C ASP A 377 -5.64 17.51 -8.19
N ASP A 378 -5.59 17.58 -9.53
CA ASP A 378 -6.75 17.50 -10.43
C ASP A 378 -8.02 18.22 -9.93
N MET A 379 -8.11 19.53 -10.10
CA MET A 379 -9.32 20.34 -9.78
C MET A 379 -9.69 20.37 -8.28
N PHE A 380 -8.87 19.87 -7.38
CA PHE A 380 -9.13 20.02 -5.94
C PHE A 380 -9.01 21.49 -5.54
N SER A 381 -9.96 22.04 -4.83
CA SER A 381 -10.01 23.48 -4.57
C SER A 381 -10.48 23.81 -3.15
N SER A 382 -10.47 25.10 -2.83
CA SER A 382 -11.03 25.65 -1.59
C SER A 382 -10.39 25.11 -0.30
N VAL A 383 -9.05 25.03 -0.28
CA VAL A 383 -8.24 24.65 0.88
C VAL A 383 -7.45 25.85 1.39
N GLU A 384 -7.49 26.10 2.68
CA GLU A 384 -6.62 27.05 3.33
C GLU A 384 -5.32 26.37 3.76
N VAL A 385 -4.18 26.79 3.19
CA VAL A 385 -2.84 26.26 3.54
C VAL A 385 -2.01 27.37 4.13
N TYR A 386 -1.67 27.29 5.41
CA TYR A 386 -0.90 28.34 6.09
C TYR A 386 -0.12 27.84 7.32
N SER A 387 0.92 28.57 7.68
CA SER A 387 1.75 28.29 8.88
C SER A 387 2.34 26.87 8.95
N ASN A 388 2.54 26.21 7.82
CA ASN A 388 3.26 24.94 7.77
C ASN A 388 4.77 25.21 7.65
N VAL A 389 5.57 24.31 8.19
CA VAL A 389 7.03 24.36 8.07
C VAL A 389 7.49 23.25 7.14
N PHE A 390 8.28 23.61 6.13
CA PHE A 390 8.89 22.70 5.18
C PHE A 390 10.41 22.76 5.32
N LYS A 391 11.04 21.60 5.49
CA LYS A 391 12.49 21.52 5.60
C LYS A 391 13.02 20.33 4.80
N ASP A 392 14.11 20.56 4.06
CA ASP A 392 14.75 19.51 3.25
C ASP A 392 13.77 18.80 2.32
N ILE A 393 12.94 19.59 1.64
CA ILE A 393 11.95 19.12 0.65
C ILE A 393 12.62 19.09 -0.72
N ALA A 394 12.77 17.93 -1.29
CA ALA A 394 13.43 17.75 -2.60
C ALA A 394 12.54 18.10 -3.80
N ALA A 395 11.24 18.36 -3.58
CA ALA A 395 10.27 18.73 -4.60
C ALA A 395 9.60 20.09 -4.30
N VAL A 396 8.39 20.30 -4.82
CA VAL A 396 7.61 21.51 -4.53
C VAL A 396 6.92 21.35 -3.17
N ALA A 397 7.00 22.40 -2.34
CA ALA A 397 6.38 22.37 -1.01
C ALA A 397 4.83 22.33 -1.09
N LEU A 398 4.26 23.08 -2.04
CA LEU A 398 2.83 23.12 -2.30
C LEU A 398 2.58 23.12 -3.80
N TYR A 399 1.76 22.21 -4.29
CA TYR A 399 1.29 22.16 -5.66
C TYR A 399 -0.24 22.02 -5.67
N GLY A 400 -0.89 22.83 -6.54
CA GLY A 400 -2.35 22.84 -6.69
C GLY A 400 -2.82 23.76 -7.79
#